data_eb8a5a7a9f80b0940e6777bd794f9f22
#
_entry.id   eb8a5a7a9f80b0940e6777bd794f9f22
#
_cell.length_a   1.000
_cell.length_b   1.000
_cell.length_c   1.000
_cell.angle_alpha   90.00
_cell.angle_beta   90.00
_cell.angle_gamma   90.00
#
_symmetry.space_group_name_H-M   'P 1'
#
loop_
_entity.id
_entity.type
_entity.pdbx_description
1 polymer ?
#
loop_
_entity_poly.entity_id
_entity_poly.type
_entity_poly.pdbx_seq_one_letter_code
_entity_poly.pdbx_strand_id
1 'polypeptide(L)'
;MRKILSLVLLASVMALGACAHKPIKDTTPAASSQVPAAGAQANGAGTTGAAGGAGANAGAGTGEDVAGPMEGILAQRIIYFAFDSSDISAEGTALVSAHAHYLVAHPNLHVRLEGNTDERGSREYNIGLGERRAQAVRRSMLLQGVAETQLSTVSYGAERAAVDGHDEAAWSKNRRVMINYVQ
;
A
#
# COMPACT_ATOMS: atom_id res chain seq x y z
N MET A 1 31.83 -49.90 -2.51
CA MET A 1 31.88 -50.79 -1.30
C MET A 1 31.64 -49.91 -0.08
N ARG A 2 30.67 -50.37 0.79
CA ARG A 2 30.30 -49.88 2.14
C ARG A 2 29.58 -48.55 2.19
N LYS A 3 28.28 -48.46 2.22
CA LYS A 3 27.21 -48.73 3.22
C LYS A 3 27.66 -48.38 4.65
N ILE A 4 27.16 -47.25 5.20
CA ILE A 4 26.79 -47.16 6.60
C ILE A 4 25.52 -46.29 6.72
N LEU A 5 24.50 -46.99 7.03
CA LEU A 5 23.18 -46.65 7.51
C LEU A 5 23.35 -46.12 8.95
N SER A 6 22.79 -44.99 9.29
CA SER A 6 22.50 -44.65 10.68
C SER A 6 21.15 -43.95 10.77
N LEU A 7 20.21 -44.76 11.13
CA LEU A 7 18.87 -44.48 11.58
C LEU A 7 18.98 -43.90 13.00
N VAL A 8 18.56 -42.68 13.25
CA VAL A 8 18.24 -42.21 14.60
C VAL A 8 16.80 -41.71 14.62
N LEU A 9 15.99 -42.58 15.15
CA LEU A 9 14.62 -42.36 15.56
C LEU A 9 14.63 -41.55 16.86
N LEU A 10 14.05 -40.36 16.91
CA LEU A 10 13.71 -39.72 18.17
C LEU A 10 12.28 -39.23 18.11
N ALA A 11 11.43 -40.00 18.76
CA ALA A 11 10.06 -39.66 19.09
C ALA A 11 10.07 -38.56 20.19
N SER A 12 9.34 -37.49 20.02
CA SER A 12 9.01 -36.56 21.12
C SER A 12 7.60 -36.04 20.96
N VAL A 13 6.72 -36.69 21.66
CA VAL A 13 5.61 -36.28 22.51
C VAL A 13 4.91 -34.97 22.15
N MET A 14 3.66 -35.13 21.71
CA MET A 14 2.59 -34.15 21.68
C MET A 14 2.26 -33.65 23.09
N ALA A 15 2.24 -32.34 23.27
CA ALA A 15 1.50 -31.66 24.35
C ALA A 15 0.38 -30.83 23.73
N LEU A 16 -0.84 -31.38 23.79
CA LEU A 16 -2.08 -30.63 23.51
C LEU A 16 -2.33 -29.64 24.64
N GLY A 17 -2.13 -28.36 24.35
CA GLY A 17 -2.60 -27.25 25.19
C GLY A 17 -3.97 -26.79 24.69
N ALA A 18 -5.04 -27.26 25.30
CA ALA A 18 -6.39 -26.78 25.09
C ALA A 18 -6.57 -25.43 25.79
N CYS A 19 -6.63 -24.33 25.05
CA CYS A 19 -7.08 -23.04 25.55
C CYS A 19 -8.60 -22.97 25.42
N ALA A 20 -9.29 -23.10 26.54
CA ALA A 20 -10.72 -22.94 26.69
C ALA A 20 -11.14 -21.48 26.41
N HIS A 21 -11.97 -21.30 25.40
CA HIS A 21 -12.70 -20.06 25.16
C HIS A 21 -13.82 -19.93 26.18
N LYS A 22 -13.82 -18.88 26.98
CA LYS A 22 -14.97 -18.48 27.83
C LYS A 22 -15.97 -17.70 26.97
N PRO A 23 -17.25 -18.05 26.99
CA PRO A 23 -18.29 -17.25 26.33
C PRO A 23 -18.57 -15.99 27.17
N ILE A 24 -18.53 -14.84 26.50
CA ILE A 24 -18.97 -13.57 27.07
C ILE A 24 -20.49 -13.57 27.03
N LYS A 25 -21.09 -13.41 28.21
CA LYS A 25 -22.55 -13.25 28.39
C LYS A 25 -22.96 -11.90 27.83
N ASP A 26 -23.95 -11.92 26.95
CA ASP A 26 -24.78 -10.78 26.57
C ASP A 26 -25.43 -10.18 27.82
N THR A 27 -25.18 -8.91 28.05
CA THR A 27 -25.98 -8.12 28.99
C THR A 27 -26.43 -6.87 28.23
N THR A 28 -27.64 -6.94 27.70
CA THR A 28 -28.44 -5.79 27.28
C THR A 28 -28.98 -5.09 28.54
N PRO A 29 -28.91 -3.78 28.61
CA PRO A 29 -29.97 -3.02 29.25
C PRO A 29 -30.68 -2.12 28.26
N ALA A 30 -31.98 -2.30 28.23
CA ALA A 30 -32.92 -1.47 27.52
C ALA A 30 -33.20 -0.15 28.26
N ALA A 31 -33.52 0.85 27.45
CA ALA A 31 -34.44 1.97 27.65
C ALA A 31 -34.14 2.98 28.79
N SER A 32 -34.09 4.24 28.46
CA SER A 32 -35.17 5.17 28.21
C SER A 32 -34.67 6.62 28.11
N SER A 33 -35.13 7.29 27.07
CA SER A 33 -35.89 8.55 27.11
C SER A 33 -35.34 9.71 27.93
N GLN A 34 -34.93 10.77 27.27
CA GLN A 34 -35.68 12.05 27.25
C GLN A 34 -34.86 13.16 26.60
N VAL A 35 -35.43 13.73 25.56
CA VAL A 35 -35.07 15.02 25.02
C VAL A 35 -35.82 16.06 25.83
N PRO A 36 -35.26 17.22 26.13
CA PRO A 36 -35.96 18.46 25.87
C PRO A 36 -35.13 19.40 24.98
N ALA A 37 -35.85 19.96 24.00
CA ALA A 37 -35.43 21.08 23.22
C ALA A 37 -35.50 22.37 24.06
N ALA A 38 -34.57 23.29 23.83
CA ALA A 38 -34.76 24.70 23.54
C ALA A 38 -33.56 25.53 23.96
N GLY A 39 -33.19 26.48 23.09
CA GLY A 39 -32.39 27.64 23.48
C GLY A 39 -31.26 27.98 22.53
N ALA A 40 -31.59 28.72 21.48
CA ALA A 40 -30.62 29.47 20.68
C ALA A 40 -29.90 30.51 21.55
N GLN A 41 -28.58 30.65 21.34
CA GLN A 41 -27.93 31.98 21.31
C GLN A 41 -26.53 31.88 20.72
N ALA A 42 -26.29 32.73 19.77
CA ALA A 42 -25.00 33.00 19.14
C ALA A 42 -24.08 33.79 20.09
N ASN A 43 -22.78 33.51 19.98
CA ASN A 43 -21.60 34.38 20.06
C ASN A 43 -20.38 33.50 20.13
N GLY A 44 -19.44 33.47 19.20
CA GLY A 44 -18.47 34.53 18.98
C GLY A 44 -17.12 34.14 19.57
N ALA A 45 -16.14 33.99 18.69
CA ALA A 45 -14.71 34.14 18.89
C ALA A 45 -13.91 33.00 19.59
N GLY A 46 -13.04 32.37 18.79
CA GLY A 46 -11.62 32.27 19.13
C GLY A 46 -11.18 31.04 19.91
N THR A 47 -10.28 30.38 19.28
CA THR A 47 -9.03 29.82 19.83
C THR A 47 -8.78 28.35 19.51
N THR A 48 -7.81 28.16 18.65
CA THR A 48 -6.71 27.18 18.75
C THR A 48 -7.00 25.90 19.52
N GLY A 49 -7.30 24.85 18.79
CA GLY A 49 -7.25 23.48 19.25
C GLY A 49 -6.39 22.67 18.29
N ALA A 50 -5.14 22.46 18.64
CA ALA A 50 -4.21 21.58 17.94
C ALA A 50 -4.73 20.14 18.05
N ALA A 51 -5.32 19.62 17.01
CA ALA A 51 -5.54 18.21 16.82
C ALA A 51 -4.41 17.72 15.92
N GLY A 52 -3.58 16.83 16.47
CA GLY A 52 -2.51 16.15 15.76
C GLY A 52 -3.06 15.38 14.56
N GLY A 53 -3.03 16.00 13.42
CA GLY A 53 -3.19 15.34 12.14
C GLY A 53 -1.93 14.55 11.85
N ALA A 54 -2.07 13.24 11.72
CA ALA A 54 -1.04 12.41 11.12
C ALA A 54 -0.65 13.05 9.79
N GLY A 55 0.57 13.57 9.73
CA GLY A 55 1.11 14.22 8.57
C GLY A 55 1.22 13.22 7.42
N ALA A 56 0.25 13.30 6.51
CA ALA A 56 0.49 12.81 5.17
C ALA A 56 1.59 13.71 4.60
N ASN A 57 2.81 13.24 4.62
CA ASN A 57 3.91 13.91 3.93
C ASN A 57 3.72 13.70 2.42
N ALA A 58 2.82 14.47 1.86
CA ALA A 58 2.73 14.68 0.42
C ALA A 58 3.90 15.56 -0.02
N GLY A 59 5.08 14.99 0.05
CA GLY A 59 6.21 15.51 -0.70
C GLY A 59 5.97 15.25 -2.17
N ALA A 60 5.12 16.06 -2.80
CA ALA A 60 5.06 16.13 -4.26
C ALA A 60 6.39 16.73 -4.74
N GLY A 61 7.38 15.86 -4.88
CA GLY A 61 8.60 16.21 -5.57
C GLY A 61 8.23 16.58 -7.01
N THR A 62 8.38 17.84 -7.34
CA THR A 62 8.27 18.38 -8.70
C THR A 62 9.55 18.07 -9.51
N GLY A 63 10.18 16.93 -9.27
CA GLY A 63 11.33 16.50 -10.04
C GLY A 63 10.89 16.23 -11.48
N GLU A 64 11.66 16.70 -12.45
CA GLU A 64 11.50 16.37 -13.86
C GLU A 64 11.76 14.87 -14.05
N ASP A 65 10.92 14.23 -14.87
CA ASP A 65 11.08 12.82 -15.20
C ASP A 65 12.38 12.63 -16.01
N VAL A 66 13.23 11.73 -15.55
CA VAL A 66 14.48 11.41 -16.25
C VAL A 66 14.41 10.03 -16.87
N ALA A 67 15.19 9.82 -17.93
CA ALA A 67 15.34 8.51 -18.53
C ALA A 67 16.05 7.59 -17.53
N GLY A 68 15.31 6.71 -16.86
CA GLY A 68 15.88 5.63 -16.06
C GLY A 68 16.37 4.48 -16.95
N PRO A 69 16.73 3.33 -16.37
CA PRO A 69 17.24 2.18 -17.12
C PRO A 69 16.23 1.70 -18.18
N MET A 70 16.71 1.41 -19.38
CA MET A 70 15.90 1.07 -20.55
C MET A 70 16.08 -0.38 -21.02
N GLU A 71 16.83 -1.20 -20.27
CA GLU A 71 17.20 -2.53 -20.71
C GLU A 71 16.62 -3.63 -19.80
N GLY A 72 16.29 -4.74 -20.42
CA GLY A 72 15.81 -5.95 -19.72
C GLY A 72 14.56 -5.71 -18.87
N ILE A 73 14.55 -6.28 -17.68
CA ILE A 73 13.44 -6.17 -16.72
C ILE A 73 13.25 -4.72 -16.23
N LEU A 74 14.33 -3.92 -16.22
CA LEU A 74 14.28 -2.53 -15.77
C LEU A 74 13.58 -1.59 -16.76
N ALA A 75 13.37 -2.01 -18.02
CA ALA A 75 12.53 -1.29 -18.97
C ALA A 75 11.04 -1.37 -18.59
N GLN A 76 10.66 -2.39 -17.83
CA GLN A 76 9.29 -2.57 -17.33
C GLN A 76 9.13 -1.76 -16.04
N ARG A 77 8.29 -0.75 -16.07
CA ARG A 77 8.11 0.20 -14.95
C ARG A 77 6.68 0.22 -14.41
N ILE A 78 5.87 -0.79 -14.77
CA ILE A 78 4.46 -0.83 -14.41
C ILE A 78 4.18 -2.10 -13.62
N ILE A 79 3.66 -1.93 -12.41
CA ILE A 79 3.21 -3.02 -11.54
C ILE A 79 1.69 -3.01 -11.54
N TYR A 80 1.09 -4.12 -11.94
CA TYR A 80 -0.36 -4.28 -12.01
C TYR A 80 -0.93 -4.89 -10.73
N PHE A 81 -2.20 -4.57 -10.45
CA PHE A 81 -2.91 -5.00 -9.26
C PHE A 81 -4.26 -5.65 -9.59
N ALA A 82 -4.67 -6.58 -8.74
CA ALA A 82 -6.02 -7.14 -8.79
C ALA A 82 -7.08 -6.07 -8.44
N PHE A 83 -8.33 -6.36 -8.75
CA PHE A 83 -9.45 -5.51 -8.37
C PHE A 83 -9.49 -5.35 -6.84
N ASP A 84 -9.67 -4.12 -6.40
CA ASP A 84 -9.79 -3.74 -4.98
C ASP A 84 -8.66 -4.25 -4.07
N SER A 85 -7.48 -4.53 -4.64
CA SER A 85 -6.30 -5.00 -3.91
C SER A 85 -5.13 -4.02 -4.02
N SER A 86 -4.29 -4.03 -2.99
CA SER A 86 -2.97 -3.42 -2.96
C SER A 86 -1.85 -4.44 -2.78
N ASP A 87 -2.14 -5.74 -2.93
CA ASP A 87 -1.15 -6.81 -2.85
C ASP A 87 -0.33 -6.90 -4.13
N ILE A 88 0.98 -6.99 -3.99
CA ILE A 88 1.89 -7.11 -5.12
C ILE A 88 1.95 -8.59 -5.52
N SER A 89 1.69 -8.87 -6.81
CA SER A 89 1.83 -10.22 -7.35
C SER A 89 3.28 -10.71 -7.35
N ALA A 90 3.49 -12.02 -7.57
CA ALA A 90 4.84 -12.59 -7.68
C ALA A 90 5.65 -11.93 -8.81
N GLU A 91 5.02 -11.68 -9.96
CA GLU A 91 5.62 -10.96 -11.08
C GLU A 91 5.96 -9.52 -10.70
N GLY A 92 5.03 -8.81 -10.07
CA GLY A 92 5.26 -7.46 -9.55
C GLY A 92 6.39 -7.42 -8.53
N THR A 93 6.49 -8.43 -7.65
CA THR A 93 7.57 -8.54 -6.67
C THR A 93 8.95 -8.68 -7.35
N ALA A 94 9.06 -9.49 -8.40
CA ALA A 94 10.29 -9.63 -9.16
C ALA A 94 10.72 -8.30 -9.81
N LEU A 95 9.75 -7.56 -10.37
CA LEU A 95 9.98 -6.24 -10.96
C LEU A 95 10.43 -5.22 -9.91
N VAL A 96 9.74 -5.14 -8.78
CA VAL A 96 10.11 -4.27 -7.65
C VAL A 96 11.52 -4.59 -7.17
N SER A 97 11.87 -5.88 -7.09
CA SER A 97 13.19 -6.33 -6.63
C SER A 97 14.30 -5.89 -7.58
N ALA A 98 14.09 -6.00 -8.89
CA ALA A 98 15.07 -5.54 -9.88
C ALA A 98 15.32 -4.03 -9.77
N HIS A 99 14.26 -3.23 -9.67
CA HIS A 99 14.39 -1.78 -9.50
C HIS A 99 15.01 -1.41 -8.16
N ALA A 100 14.69 -2.14 -7.06
CA ALA A 100 15.30 -1.90 -5.76
C ALA A 100 16.81 -2.13 -5.79
N HIS A 101 17.27 -3.26 -6.36
CA HIS A 101 18.70 -3.52 -6.52
C HIS A 101 19.41 -2.45 -7.36
N TYR A 102 18.76 -1.97 -8.42
CA TYR A 102 19.30 -0.92 -9.25
C TYR A 102 19.43 0.41 -8.48
N LEU A 103 18.41 0.79 -7.70
CA LEU A 103 18.43 2.01 -6.90
C LEU A 103 19.46 1.96 -5.77
N VAL A 104 19.65 0.81 -5.12
CA VAL A 104 20.70 0.63 -4.10
C VAL A 104 22.09 0.84 -4.71
N ALA A 105 22.32 0.39 -5.94
CA ALA A 105 23.57 0.60 -6.66
C ALA A 105 23.76 2.04 -7.16
N HIS A 106 22.69 2.83 -7.23
CA HIS A 106 22.68 4.20 -7.77
C HIS A 106 22.03 5.18 -6.78
N PRO A 107 22.70 5.55 -5.67
CA PRO A 107 22.10 6.34 -4.58
C PRO A 107 21.68 7.76 -4.97
N ASN A 108 22.16 8.27 -6.10
CA ASN A 108 21.77 9.59 -6.62
C ASN A 108 20.47 9.57 -7.43
N LEU A 109 19.92 8.39 -7.74
CA LEU A 109 18.67 8.28 -8.45
C LEU A 109 17.49 8.28 -7.48
N HIS A 110 16.43 8.93 -7.90
CA HIS A 110 15.16 8.98 -7.16
C HIS A 110 14.04 8.43 -8.02
N VAL A 111 13.00 7.92 -7.38
CA VAL A 111 11.79 7.47 -8.08
C VAL A 111 10.54 8.03 -7.42
N ARG A 112 9.57 8.35 -8.25
CA ARG A 112 8.21 8.65 -7.86
C ARG A 112 7.32 7.46 -8.22
N LEU A 113 6.67 6.90 -7.22
CA LEU A 113 5.72 5.78 -7.34
C LEU A 113 4.31 6.35 -7.49
N GLU A 114 3.74 6.20 -8.68
CA GLU A 114 2.44 6.77 -9.03
C GLU A 114 1.35 5.71 -8.98
N GLY A 115 0.48 5.80 -7.97
CA GLY A 115 -0.62 4.86 -7.75
C GLY A 115 -1.86 5.24 -8.54
N ASN A 116 -2.40 4.28 -9.28
CA ASN A 116 -3.59 4.44 -10.11
C ASN A 116 -4.60 3.32 -9.85
N THR A 117 -5.87 3.60 -10.13
CA THR A 117 -6.99 2.68 -10.01
C THR A 117 -7.78 2.62 -11.31
N ASP A 118 -8.70 1.68 -11.40
CA ASP A 118 -9.79 1.77 -12.37
C ASP A 118 -10.86 2.79 -11.92
N GLU A 119 -11.84 3.04 -12.73
CA GLU A 119 -12.86 4.08 -12.52
C GLU A 119 -13.91 3.74 -11.45
N ARG A 120 -14.01 2.45 -11.03
CA ARG A 120 -15.06 1.99 -10.11
C ARG A 120 -14.81 2.48 -8.68
N GLY A 121 -15.86 3.01 -8.07
CA GLY A 121 -15.80 3.58 -6.71
C GLY A 121 -15.82 5.11 -6.70
N SER A 122 -15.80 5.68 -5.48
CA SER A 122 -15.73 7.14 -5.33
C SER A 122 -14.31 7.67 -5.59
N ARG A 123 -14.22 8.96 -5.87
CA ARG A 123 -12.94 9.64 -6.09
C ARG A 123 -12.02 9.48 -4.87
N GLU A 124 -12.55 9.72 -3.68
CA GLU A 124 -11.81 9.65 -2.41
C GLU A 124 -11.32 8.23 -2.14
N TYR A 125 -12.18 7.25 -2.38
CA TYR A 125 -11.81 5.84 -2.27
C TYR A 125 -10.64 5.49 -3.21
N ASN A 126 -10.72 5.89 -4.47
CA ASN A 126 -9.72 5.61 -5.49
C ASN A 126 -8.38 6.30 -5.20
N ILE A 127 -8.38 7.54 -4.73
CA ILE A 127 -7.16 8.20 -4.24
C ILE A 127 -6.55 7.40 -3.10
N GLY A 128 -7.34 6.97 -2.11
CA GLY A 128 -6.86 6.14 -1.01
C GLY A 128 -6.33 4.77 -1.46
N LEU A 129 -6.97 4.11 -2.43
CA LEU A 129 -6.52 2.82 -2.97
C LEU A 129 -5.22 2.97 -3.77
N GLY A 130 -5.12 4.00 -4.61
CA GLY A 130 -3.90 4.31 -5.35
C GLY A 130 -2.72 4.58 -4.42
N GLU A 131 -2.93 5.32 -3.35
CA GLU A 131 -1.90 5.57 -2.32
C GLU A 131 -1.49 4.27 -1.62
N ARG A 132 -2.43 3.41 -1.20
CA ARG A 132 -2.09 2.11 -0.59
C ARG A 132 -1.23 1.24 -1.50
N ARG A 133 -1.49 1.23 -2.81
CA ARG A 133 -0.68 0.52 -3.83
C ARG A 133 0.73 1.09 -3.93
N ALA A 134 0.86 2.41 -4.07
CA ALA A 134 2.16 3.08 -4.12
C ALA A 134 2.98 2.81 -2.85
N GLN A 135 2.34 2.88 -1.68
CA GLN A 135 2.97 2.58 -0.39
C GLN A 135 3.36 1.10 -0.25
N ALA A 136 2.61 0.16 -0.83
CA ALA A 136 2.99 -1.25 -0.84
C ALA A 136 4.30 -1.47 -1.61
N VAL A 137 4.43 -0.86 -2.80
CA VAL A 137 5.66 -0.88 -3.59
C VAL A 137 6.81 -0.21 -2.83
N ARG A 138 6.59 0.98 -2.27
CA ARG A 138 7.57 1.70 -1.46
C ARG A 138 8.10 0.85 -0.31
N ARG A 139 7.21 0.25 0.49
CA ARG A 139 7.62 -0.64 1.59
C ARG A 139 8.46 -1.81 1.11
N SER A 140 8.09 -2.43 -0.03
CA SER A 140 8.85 -3.53 -0.61
C SER A 140 10.26 -3.11 -1.04
N MET A 141 10.44 -1.91 -1.58
CA MET A 141 11.77 -1.35 -1.94
C MET A 141 12.60 -1.01 -0.70
N LEU A 142 12.01 -0.41 0.32
CA LEU A 142 12.69 -0.10 1.59
C LEU A 142 13.22 -1.36 2.28
N LEU A 143 12.43 -2.45 2.30
CA LEU A 143 12.85 -3.74 2.86
C LEU A 143 14.04 -4.35 2.12
N GLN A 144 14.28 -3.93 0.88
CA GLN A 144 15.42 -4.37 0.06
C GLN A 144 16.60 -3.39 0.11
N GLY A 145 16.55 -2.39 0.99
CA GLY A 145 17.67 -1.49 1.28
C GLY A 145 17.71 -0.20 0.46
N VAL A 146 16.66 0.12 -0.29
CA VAL A 146 16.57 1.43 -0.97
C VAL A 146 16.41 2.51 0.10
N ALA A 147 17.13 3.61 -0.03
CA ALA A 147 17.05 4.72 0.91
C ALA A 147 15.68 5.41 0.81
N GLU A 148 15.13 5.81 1.96
CA GLU A 148 13.84 6.49 2.03
C GLU A 148 13.80 7.79 1.20
N THR A 149 14.92 8.49 1.15
CA THR A 149 15.10 9.73 0.39
C THR A 149 15.00 9.53 -1.12
N GLN A 150 15.24 8.31 -1.63
CA GLN A 150 15.12 7.97 -3.05
C GLN A 150 13.68 7.72 -3.49
N LEU A 151 12.72 7.60 -2.54
CA LEU A 151 11.37 7.14 -2.83
C LEU A 151 10.33 8.19 -2.46
N SER A 152 9.52 8.58 -3.41
CA SER A 152 8.32 9.38 -3.21
C SER A 152 7.08 8.65 -3.72
N THR A 153 5.91 8.95 -3.16
CA THR A 153 4.63 8.38 -3.60
C THR A 153 3.65 9.47 -3.96
N VAL A 154 2.80 9.21 -4.93
CA VAL A 154 1.66 10.03 -5.28
C VAL A 154 0.53 9.14 -5.77
N SER A 155 -0.70 9.48 -5.43
CA SER A 155 -1.89 8.81 -5.96
C SER A 155 -2.68 9.74 -6.87
N TYR A 156 -3.00 9.23 -8.04
CA TYR A 156 -3.95 9.86 -8.97
C TYR A 156 -5.33 9.19 -8.92
N GLY A 157 -5.48 8.10 -8.15
CA GLY A 157 -6.72 7.35 -8.18
C GLY A 157 -7.11 6.96 -9.61
N ALA A 158 -8.34 7.27 -10.01
CA ALA A 158 -8.84 7.01 -11.35
C ALA A 158 -8.60 8.16 -12.36
N GLU A 159 -7.98 9.27 -11.94
CA GLU A 159 -7.87 10.50 -12.75
C GLU A 159 -6.89 10.38 -13.93
N ARG A 160 -6.00 9.38 -13.90
CA ARG A 160 -5.01 9.12 -14.97
C ARG A 160 -5.14 7.73 -15.51
N ALA A 161 -6.20 7.47 -16.25
CA ALA A 161 -6.37 6.20 -16.95
C ALA A 161 -5.25 5.98 -17.98
N ALA A 162 -4.72 4.76 -18.06
CA ALA A 162 -3.77 4.38 -19.11
C ALA A 162 -4.50 3.97 -20.40
N VAL A 163 -5.70 3.45 -20.23
CA VAL A 163 -6.56 3.00 -21.32
C VAL A 163 -8.00 3.43 -21.03
N ASP A 164 -8.62 4.07 -22.00
CA ASP A 164 -10.04 4.39 -21.95
C ASP A 164 -10.87 3.12 -22.19
N GLY A 165 -11.97 2.98 -21.47
CA GLY A 165 -12.88 1.85 -21.58
C GLY A 165 -13.52 1.49 -20.24
N HIS A 166 -14.68 0.81 -20.32
CA HIS A 166 -15.51 0.44 -19.18
C HIS A 166 -15.63 -1.10 -19.06
N ASP A 167 -14.54 -1.80 -19.35
CA ASP A 167 -14.45 -3.24 -19.29
C ASP A 167 -13.18 -3.72 -18.54
N GLU A 168 -13.10 -5.01 -18.25
CA GLU A 168 -11.95 -5.58 -17.53
C GLU A 168 -10.64 -5.47 -18.33
N ALA A 169 -10.70 -5.39 -19.66
CA ALA A 169 -9.51 -5.21 -20.49
C ALA A 169 -8.87 -3.84 -20.28
N ALA A 170 -9.67 -2.77 -20.12
CA ALA A 170 -9.22 -1.43 -19.77
C ALA A 170 -8.89 -1.35 -18.27
N TRP A 171 -9.78 -1.83 -17.41
CA TRP A 171 -9.61 -1.73 -15.94
C TRP A 171 -8.36 -2.42 -15.44
N SER A 172 -8.02 -3.59 -15.96
CA SER A 172 -6.79 -4.31 -15.57
C SER A 172 -5.52 -3.51 -15.86
N LYS A 173 -5.49 -2.71 -16.92
CA LYS A 173 -4.36 -1.83 -17.26
C LYS A 173 -4.34 -0.54 -16.46
N ASN A 174 -5.50 -0.11 -15.97
CA ASN A 174 -5.62 1.09 -15.16
C ASN A 174 -5.21 0.84 -13.70
N ARG A 175 -5.44 -0.37 -13.16
CA ARG A 175 -5.01 -0.77 -11.81
C ARG A 175 -3.50 -1.00 -11.77
N ARG A 176 -2.72 0.08 -11.60
CA ARG A 176 -1.27 0.02 -11.70
C ARG A 176 -0.54 0.98 -10.75
N VAL A 177 0.71 0.68 -10.50
CA VAL A 177 1.71 1.63 -9.99
C VAL A 177 2.78 1.80 -11.05
N MET A 178 3.14 3.03 -11.34
CA MET A 178 4.24 3.37 -12.26
C MET A 178 5.47 3.76 -11.45
N ILE A 179 6.65 3.29 -11.88
CA ILE A 179 7.95 3.65 -11.31
C ILE A 179 8.58 4.70 -12.22
N ASN A 180 8.46 5.97 -11.85
CA ASN A 180 9.03 7.07 -12.61
C ASN A 180 10.34 7.52 -11.97
N TYR A 181 11.43 7.46 -12.72
CA TYR A 181 12.72 8.02 -12.31
C TYR A 181 12.65 9.56 -12.41
N VAL A 182 13.13 10.24 -11.38
CA VAL A 182 13.10 11.71 -11.27
C VAL A 182 14.45 12.22 -10.80
N GLN A 183 14.74 13.47 -11.10
CA GLN A 183 15.93 14.20 -10.59
C GLN A 183 15.62 14.85 -9.24
#